data_0b0cf6fec0c8c12a8c98ae8e0d4199bf
#
_entry.id   0b0cf6fec0c8c12a8c98ae8e0d4199bf
#
_cell.length_a   1.000
_cell.length_b   1.000
_cell.length_c   1.000
_cell.angle_alpha   90.00
_cell.angle_beta   90.00
_cell.angle_gamma   90.00
#
_symmetry.space_group_name_H-M   'P 1'
#
loop_
_entity.id
_entity.type
_entity.pdbx_description
1 polymer ?
#
loop_
_entity_poly.entity_id
_entity_poly.type
_entity_poly.pdbx_seq_one_letter_code
_entity_poly.pdbx_strand_id
1 'polypeptide(L)'
;GHLAIQYAKAMGLSVAAIDIDDTKLEHAKRLGADLAINAKEGDPAEALKKATGGGAHGVLITAPSLPAFKQGVAMTRKRGTCVLVGLPPGEFPVPLFDVVVDCITIRGSFVGTRQDMAEALAFAAEGKVKANIELQPLSAINEVLSRLAARVVLDFAGK
;
A
#
# COMPACT_ATOMS: atom_id res chain seq x y z
N GLY A 1 -2.36 -0.21 -3.12
CA GLY A 1 -0.90 -0.05 -3.26
C GLY A 1 -0.46 0.85 -4.41
N HIS A 2 -0.86 0.61 -5.67
CA HIS A 2 -0.24 1.28 -6.83
C HIS A 2 -0.41 2.82 -6.86
N LEU A 3 -1.50 3.38 -6.34
CA LEU A 3 -1.65 4.82 -6.20
C LEU A 3 -0.79 5.38 -5.06
N ALA A 4 -0.70 4.66 -3.94
CA ALA A 4 0.11 5.10 -2.80
C ALA A 4 1.59 5.28 -3.18
N ILE A 5 2.13 4.38 -4.02
CA ILE A 5 3.50 4.52 -4.55
C ILE A 5 3.65 5.84 -5.30
N GLN A 6 2.73 6.14 -6.22
CA GLN A 6 2.79 7.34 -7.05
C GLN A 6 2.64 8.62 -6.22
N TYR A 7 1.70 8.65 -5.26
CA TYR A 7 1.58 9.78 -4.33
C TYR A 7 2.85 10.00 -3.53
N ALA A 8 3.40 8.94 -2.94
CA ALA A 8 4.63 9.05 -2.16
C ALA A 8 5.81 9.56 -3.02
N LYS A 9 5.95 9.06 -4.25
CA LYS A 9 6.97 9.57 -5.20
C LYS A 9 6.71 11.02 -5.59
N ALA A 10 5.47 11.41 -5.85
CA ALA A 10 5.11 12.80 -6.16
C ALA A 10 5.37 13.77 -5.00
N MET A 11 5.31 13.27 -3.76
CA MET A 11 5.69 14.00 -2.54
C MET A 11 7.20 13.98 -2.27
N GLY A 12 8.03 13.40 -3.14
CA GLY A 12 9.49 13.34 -2.99
C GLY A 12 10.00 12.29 -2.02
N LEU A 13 9.19 11.30 -1.65
CA LEU A 13 9.57 10.25 -0.73
C LEU A 13 10.27 9.08 -1.45
N SER A 14 11.19 8.40 -0.74
CA SER A 14 11.68 7.09 -1.14
C SER A 14 10.68 6.01 -0.76
N VAL A 15 10.41 5.08 -1.69
CA VAL A 15 9.33 4.10 -1.55
C VAL A 15 9.86 2.68 -1.64
N ALA A 16 9.57 1.87 -0.63
CA ALA A 16 9.71 0.43 -0.66
C ALA A 16 8.33 -0.21 -0.85
N ALA A 17 8.19 -1.06 -1.86
CA ALA A 17 7.00 -1.86 -2.10
C ALA A 17 7.21 -3.29 -1.59
N ILE A 18 6.28 -3.80 -0.80
CA ILE A 18 6.31 -5.16 -0.27
C ILE A 18 5.03 -5.88 -0.73
N ASP A 19 5.17 -6.99 -1.38
CA ASP A 19 4.05 -7.86 -1.80
C ASP A 19 4.54 -9.33 -1.83
N ILE A 20 3.62 -10.26 -2.02
CA ILE A 20 3.88 -11.69 -2.22
C ILE A 20 3.83 -12.10 -3.70
N ASP A 21 3.57 -11.17 -4.60
CA ASP A 21 3.36 -11.37 -6.03
C ASP A 21 4.39 -10.56 -6.82
N ASP A 22 5.27 -11.27 -7.53
CA ASP A 22 6.34 -10.64 -8.32
C ASP A 22 5.81 -9.74 -9.42
N THR A 23 4.66 -10.07 -10.02
CA THR A 23 4.04 -9.23 -11.06
C THR A 23 3.66 -7.85 -10.49
N LYS A 24 3.14 -7.83 -9.24
CA LYS A 24 2.82 -6.58 -8.54
C LYS A 24 4.09 -5.82 -8.15
N LEU A 25 5.14 -6.51 -7.76
CA LEU A 25 6.43 -5.90 -7.43
C LEU A 25 7.08 -5.28 -8.65
N GLU A 26 7.08 -5.95 -9.80
CA GLU A 26 7.54 -5.38 -11.06
C GLU A 26 6.70 -4.16 -11.49
N HIS A 27 5.38 -4.23 -11.29
CA HIS A 27 4.52 -3.07 -11.51
C HIS A 27 4.87 -1.91 -10.56
N ALA A 28 5.14 -2.20 -9.29
CA ALA A 28 5.55 -1.20 -8.31
C ALA A 28 6.86 -0.50 -8.71
N LYS A 29 7.85 -1.25 -9.21
CA LYS A 29 9.10 -0.69 -9.76
C LYS A 29 8.83 0.26 -10.93
N ARG A 30 7.95 -0.13 -11.88
CA ARG A 30 7.56 0.74 -13.01
C ARG A 30 6.86 2.03 -12.56
N LEU A 31 6.19 2.02 -11.41
CA LEU A 31 5.57 3.20 -10.80
C LEU A 31 6.54 4.04 -9.96
N GLY A 32 7.81 3.65 -9.90
CA GLY A 32 8.86 4.41 -9.24
C GLY A 32 9.22 3.95 -7.83
N ALA A 33 8.80 2.76 -7.39
CA ALA A 33 9.29 2.21 -6.13
C ALA A 33 10.81 2.00 -6.20
N ASP A 34 11.54 2.53 -5.22
CA ASP A 34 13.01 2.46 -5.16
C ASP A 34 13.49 1.09 -4.70
N LEU A 35 12.65 0.37 -3.95
CA LEU A 35 12.91 -0.97 -3.48
C LEU A 35 11.65 -1.82 -3.63
N ALA A 36 11.82 -3.08 -4.03
CA ALA A 36 10.74 -4.07 -4.08
C ALA A 36 11.19 -5.33 -3.34
N ILE A 37 10.40 -5.80 -2.40
CA ILE A 37 10.70 -6.95 -1.54
C ILE A 37 9.57 -7.96 -1.66
N ASN A 38 9.90 -9.20 -2.04
CA ASN A 38 8.96 -10.31 -2.01
C ASN A 38 8.91 -10.93 -0.62
N ALA A 39 7.77 -10.81 0.05
CA ALA A 39 7.57 -11.33 1.41
C ALA A 39 7.49 -12.87 1.50
N LYS A 40 7.54 -13.60 0.37
CA LYS A 40 7.69 -15.05 0.34
C LYS A 40 9.15 -15.52 0.36
N GLU A 41 10.10 -14.65 0.00
CA GLU A 41 11.51 -15.00 -0.12
C GLU A 41 12.30 -14.84 1.19
N GLY A 42 11.64 -14.39 2.26
CA GLY A 42 12.25 -14.20 3.57
C GLY A 42 11.48 -13.23 4.45
N ASP A 43 12.13 -12.77 5.51
CA ASP A 43 11.54 -11.74 6.38
C ASP A 43 11.65 -10.34 5.73
N PRO A 44 10.53 -9.74 5.29
CA PRO A 44 10.56 -8.43 4.66
C PRO A 44 10.98 -7.32 5.62
N ALA A 45 10.79 -7.49 6.94
CA ALA A 45 11.20 -6.49 7.92
C ALA A 45 12.73 -6.45 8.06
N GLU A 46 13.38 -7.61 8.10
CA GLU A 46 14.84 -7.67 8.11
C GLU A 46 15.44 -7.11 6.81
N ALA A 47 14.89 -7.52 5.66
CA ALA A 47 15.33 -7.03 4.37
C ALA A 47 15.21 -5.50 4.26
N LEU A 48 14.07 -4.93 4.67
CA LEU A 48 13.86 -3.49 4.66
C LEU A 48 14.79 -2.76 5.63
N LYS A 49 14.94 -3.25 6.87
CA LYS A 49 15.84 -2.65 7.88
C LYS A 49 17.28 -2.63 7.39
N LYS A 50 17.73 -3.71 6.75
CA LYS A 50 19.08 -3.79 6.16
C LYS A 50 19.25 -2.77 5.04
N ALA A 51 18.28 -2.64 4.15
CA ALA A 51 18.35 -1.72 3.01
C ALA A 51 18.25 -0.24 3.42
N THR A 52 17.56 0.08 4.53
CA THR A 52 17.27 1.46 4.95
C THR A 52 18.05 1.92 6.18
N GLY A 53 18.82 1.04 6.80
CA GLY A 53 19.53 1.34 8.05
C GLY A 53 18.59 1.53 9.25
N GLY A 54 17.52 0.75 9.34
CA GLY A 54 16.67 0.75 10.53
C GLY A 54 15.16 0.70 10.31
N GLY A 55 14.67 0.60 9.10
CA GLY A 55 13.26 0.53 8.75
C GLY A 55 12.69 1.79 8.09
N ALA A 56 11.39 1.82 7.85
CA ALA A 56 10.70 2.92 7.20
C ALA A 56 10.18 3.95 8.21
N HIS A 57 10.22 5.24 7.86
CA HIS A 57 9.64 6.33 8.66
C HIS A 57 8.11 6.25 8.70
N GLY A 58 7.51 5.84 7.58
CA GLY A 58 6.09 5.59 7.46
C GLY A 58 5.86 4.25 6.78
N VAL A 59 4.97 3.43 7.34
CA VAL A 59 4.52 2.17 6.76
C VAL A 59 3.03 2.26 6.52
N LEU A 60 2.60 2.03 5.27
CA LEU A 60 1.19 2.06 4.88
C LEU A 60 0.73 0.64 4.51
N ILE A 61 -0.13 0.06 5.32
CA ILE A 61 -0.62 -1.30 5.12
C ILE A 61 -1.95 -1.26 4.38
N THR A 62 -1.93 -1.57 3.09
CA THR A 62 -3.12 -1.60 2.23
C THR A 62 -3.64 -3.02 1.98
N ALA A 63 -2.83 -4.05 2.29
CA ALA A 63 -3.21 -5.44 2.11
C ALA A 63 -4.23 -5.89 3.19
N PRO A 64 -5.34 -6.56 2.84
CA PRO A 64 -6.29 -7.11 3.81
C PRO A 64 -5.81 -8.47 4.35
N SER A 65 -4.64 -8.49 4.99
CA SER A 65 -3.96 -9.71 5.45
C SER A 65 -3.31 -9.49 6.80
N LEU A 66 -3.68 -10.28 7.81
CA LEU A 66 -3.13 -10.18 9.17
C LEU A 66 -1.59 -10.30 9.24
N PRO A 67 -0.93 -11.21 8.48
CA PRO A 67 0.53 -11.22 8.41
C PRO A 67 1.14 -9.90 7.96
N ALA A 68 0.51 -9.19 7.00
CA ALA A 68 1.00 -7.89 6.54
C ALA A 68 0.96 -6.83 7.64
N PHE A 69 -0.02 -6.88 8.54
CA PHE A 69 -0.11 -5.97 9.69
C PHE A 69 1.02 -6.21 10.68
N LYS A 70 1.28 -7.48 11.02
CA LYS A 70 2.41 -7.86 11.88
C LYS A 70 3.75 -7.43 11.28
N GLN A 71 3.96 -7.72 10.00
CA GLN A 71 5.17 -7.31 9.27
C GLN A 71 5.30 -5.79 9.20
N GLY A 72 4.18 -5.06 8.99
CA GLY A 72 4.18 -3.61 8.91
C GLY A 72 4.69 -2.94 10.18
N VAL A 73 4.25 -3.39 11.35
CA VAL A 73 4.78 -2.89 12.63
C VAL A 73 6.28 -3.17 12.75
N ALA A 74 6.72 -4.39 12.41
CA ALA A 74 8.13 -4.77 12.45
C ALA A 74 9.01 -4.00 11.46
N MET A 75 8.46 -3.55 10.34
CA MET A 75 9.15 -2.73 9.33
C MET A 75 9.31 -1.25 9.73
N THR A 76 8.54 -0.80 10.71
CA THR A 76 8.55 0.59 11.14
C THR A 76 9.82 0.89 11.94
N ARG A 77 10.51 1.97 11.59
CA ARG A 77 11.70 2.40 12.33
C ARG A 77 11.35 3.04 13.67
N LYS A 78 12.35 3.25 14.50
CA LYS A 78 12.23 4.04 15.75
C LYS A 78 11.58 5.39 15.46
N ARG A 79 10.55 5.73 16.26
CA ARG A 79 9.73 6.95 16.13
C ARG A 79 8.98 7.06 14.79
N GLY A 80 8.86 5.95 14.07
CA GLY A 80 8.08 5.88 12.83
C GLY A 80 6.59 5.69 13.06
N THR A 81 5.81 5.78 11.99
CA THR A 81 4.36 5.62 12.01
C THR A 81 3.94 4.45 11.12
N CYS A 82 3.19 3.52 11.69
CA CYS A 82 2.53 2.43 10.97
C CYS A 82 1.05 2.76 10.78
N VAL A 83 0.61 2.90 9.52
CA VAL A 83 -0.77 3.28 9.17
C VAL A 83 -1.53 2.07 8.66
N LEU A 84 -2.63 1.75 9.32
CA LEU A 84 -3.52 0.63 9.03
C LEU A 84 -4.65 1.11 8.12
N VAL A 85 -4.68 0.64 6.86
CA VAL A 85 -5.69 1.01 5.85
C VAL A 85 -6.50 -0.20 5.41
N GLY A 86 -5.86 -1.36 5.24
CA GLY A 86 -6.54 -2.61 4.93
C GLY A 86 -7.51 -3.00 6.05
N LEU A 87 -8.58 -3.73 5.70
CA LEU A 87 -9.62 -4.17 6.65
C LEU A 87 -9.75 -5.70 6.63
N PRO A 88 -8.75 -6.45 7.12
CA PRO A 88 -8.89 -7.89 7.30
C PRO A 88 -9.82 -8.16 8.49
N PRO A 89 -10.61 -9.25 8.46
CA PRO A 89 -11.32 -9.70 9.65
C PRO A 89 -10.32 -10.24 10.68
N GLY A 90 -10.65 -10.09 11.98
CA GLY A 90 -9.87 -10.62 13.08
C GLY A 90 -8.95 -9.60 13.75
N GLU A 91 -8.00 -10.11 14.52
CA GLU A 91 -7.06 -9.35 15.34
C GLU A 91 -5.63 -9.77 15.04
N PHE A 92 -4.66 -8.88 15.25
CA PHE A 92 -3.24 -9.20 15.19
C PHE A 92 -2.53 -8.76 16.47
N PRO A 93 -1.56 -9.57 16.98
CA PRO A 93 -0.81 -9.21 18.16
C PRO A 93 0.17 -8.08 17.85
N VAL A 94 0.25 -7.11 18.75
CA VAL A 94 1.21 -6.01 18.69
C VAL A 94 2.33 -6.29 19.70
N PRO A 95 3.61 -6.26 19.28
CA PRO A 95 4.75 -6.46 20.19
C PRO A 95 4.92 -5.20 21.08
N LEU A 96 4.30 -5.22 22.25
CA LEU A 96 4.24 -4.04 23.14
C LEU A 96 5.63 -3.53 23.51
N PHE A 97 6.60 -4.41 23.78
CA PHE A 97 7.96 -4.03 24.13
C PHE A 97 8.58 -3.17 23.01
N ASP A 98 8.52 -3.64 21.77
CA ASP A 98 9.12 -2.94 20.62
C ASP A 98 8.40 -1.61 20.36
N VAL A 99 7.07 -1.59 20.46
CA VAL A 99 6.28 -0.36 20.27
C VAL A 99 6.64 0.70 21.29
N VAL A 100 6.82 0.31 22.55
CA VAL A 100 7.17 1.25 23.64
C VAL A 100 8.62 1.72 23.52
N VAL A 101 9.59 0.80 23.38
CA VAL A 101 11.02 1.12 23.33
C VAL A 101 11.38 1.92 22.08
N ASP A 102 10.79 1.60 20.94
CA ASP A 102 11.05 2.28 19.68
C ASP A 102 10.10 3.47 19.44
N CYS A 103 9.21 3.78 20.38
CA CYS A 103 8.24 4.89 20.30
C CYS A 103 7.45 4.87 18.98
N ILE A 104 6.99 3.69 18.55
CA ILE A 104 6.25 3.52 17.30
C ILE A 104 4.82 4.05 17.46
N THR A 105 4.36 4.82 16.48
CA THR A 105 2.96 5.22 16.37
C THR A 105 2.19 4.24 15.49
N ILE A 106 1.10 3.67 15.98
CA ILE A 106 0.17 2.87 15.17
C ILE A 106 -1.10 3.68 14.99
N ARG A 107 -1.50 3.91 13.73
CA ARG A 107 -2.63 4.77 13.39
C ARG A 107 -3.54 4.10 12.37
N GLY A 108 -4.85 4.13 12.63
CA GLY A 108 -5.87 3.79 11.63
C GLY A 108 -6.08 4.92 10.62
N SER A 109 -6.46 4.55 9.40
CA SER A 109 -6.89 5.51 8.38
C SER A 109 -8.08 4.91 7.63
N PHE A 110 -9.19 5.62 7.65
CA PHE A 110 -10.44 5.19 7.02
C PHE A 110 -10.91 6.23 6.00
N VAL A 111 -10.99 5.81 4.74
CA VAL A 111 -11.44 6.61 3.60
C VAL A 111 -10.68 7.94 3.50
N GLY A 112 -11.38 9.07 3.59
CA GLY A 112 -10.85 10.42 3.52
C GLY A 112 -11.95 11.46 3.53
N THR A 113 -11.58 12.73 3.69
CA THR A 113 -12.46 13.89 3.64
C THR A 113 -12.64 14.39 2.22
N ARG A 114 -13.51 15.40 2.03
CA ARG A 114 -13.65 16.10 0.74
C ARG A 114 -12.35 16.81 0.35
N GLN A 115 -11.62 17.31 1.34
CA GLN A 115 -10.34 17.98 1.11
C GLN A 115 -9.30 16.97 0.63
N ASP A 116 -9.17 15.80 1.28
CA ASP A 116 -8.26 14.73 0.83
C ASP A 116 -8.55 14.32 -0.63
N MET A 117 -9.84 14.26 -1.02
CA MET A 117 -10.23 13.98 -2.39
C MET A 117 -9.79 15.09 -3.35
N ALA A 118 -10.00 16.36 -2.98
CA ALA A 118 -9.59 17.50 -3.82
C ALA A 118 -8.07 17.53 -4.01
N GLU A 119 -7.30 17.30 -2.96
CA GLU A 119 -5.84 17.23 -3.01
C GLU A 119 -5.36 16.03 -3.86
N ALA A 120 -5.99 14.87 -3.71
CA ALA A 120 -5.68 13.69 -4.52
C ALA A 120 -5.94 13.94 -6.02
N LEU A 121 -7.06 14.59 -6.36
CA LEU A 121 -7.39 14.96 -7.74
C LEU A 121 -6.44 16.02 -8.30
N ALA A 122 -5.93 16.93 -7.48
CA ALA A 122 -4.92 17.91 -7.90
C ALA A 122 -3.63 17.23 -8.38
N PHE A 123 -3.12 16.24 -7.66
CA PHE A 123 -1.99 15.42 -8.11
C PHE A 123 -2.25 14.72 -9.44
N ALA A 124 -3.48 14.24 -9.66
CA ALA A 124 -3.86 13.60 -10.91
C ALA A 124 -3.96 14.61 -12.05
N ALA A 125 -4.52 15.81 -11.81
CA ALA A 125 -4.61 16.88 -12.78
C ALA A 125 -3.23 17.38 -13.24
N GLU A 126 -2.24 17.38 -12.33
CA GLU A 126 -0.85 17.69 -12.65
C GLU A 126 -0.11 16.54 -13.38
N GLY A 127 -0.79 15.42 -13.65
CA GLY A 127 -0.21 14.24 -14.31
C GLY A 127 0.76 13.41 -13.43
N LYS A 128 0.87 13.74 -12.14
CA LYS A 128 1.79 13.06 -11.20
C LYS A 128 1.30 11.70 -10.76
N VAL A 129 -0.01 11.47 -10.79
CA VAL A 129 -0.65 10.23 -10.38
C VAL A 129 -1.66 9.79 -11.43
N LYS A 130 -1.58 8.53 -11.83
CA LYS A 130 -2.50 7.94 -12.82
C LYS A 130 -3.04 6.61 -12.30
N ALA A 131 -4.37 6.48 -12.29
CA ALA A 131 -4.99 5.20 -11.97
C ALA A 131 -4.75 4.20 -13.12
N ASN A 132 -4.28 3.01 -12.79
CA ASN A 132 -4.28 1.88 -13.73
C ASN A 132 -5.67 1.25 -13.69
N ILE A 133 -6.43 1.42 -14.76
CA ILE A 133 -7.81 0.94 -14.86
C ILE A 133 -7.93 -0.08 -16.00
N GLU A 134 -8.82 -1.04 -15.81
CA GLU A 134 -9.27 -1.99 -16.81
C GLU A 134 -10.73 -1.66 -17.14
N LEU A 135 -11.03 -1.45 -18.41
CA LEU A 135 -12.41 -1.22 -18.86
C LEU A 135 -13.07 -2.56 -19.16
N GLN A 136 -14.24 -2.78 -18.60
CA GLN A 136 -15.05 -3.97 -18.83
C GLN A 136 -16.51 -3.59 -19.13
N PRO A 137 -17.23 -4.32 -20.00
CA PRO A 137 -18.64 -4.06 -20.23
C PRO A 137 -19.45 -4.42 -18.97
N LEU A 138 -20.61 -3.78 -18.80
CA LEU A 138 -21.50 -4.05 -17.67
C LEU A 138 -21.88 -5.53 -17.56
N SER A 139 -22.02 -6.23 -18.68
CA SER A 139 -22.33 -7.67 -18.73
C SER A 139 -21.28 -8.55 -18.01
N ALA A 140 -20.04 -8.07 -17.87
CA ALA A 140 -18.94 -8.80 -17.19
C ALA A 140 -18.93 -8.60 -15.67
N ILE A 141 -19.89 -7.88 -15.07
CA ILE A 141 -19.87 -7.49 -13.65
C ILE A 141 -19.65 -8.66 -12.69
N ASN A 142 -20.32 -9.80 -12.92
CA ASN A 142 -20.20 -10.97 -12.04
C ASN A 142 -18.80 -11.61 -12.12
N GLU A 143 -18.21 -11.64 -13.30
CA GLU A 143 -16.85 -12.12 -13.50
C GLU A 143 -15.84 -11.19 -12.84
N VAL A 144 -16.00 -9.87 -12.99
CA VAL A 144 -15.17 -8.85 -12.36
C VAL A 144 -15.18 -8.98 -10.85
N LEU A 145 -16.36 -9.16 -10.23
CA LEU A 145 -16.50 -9.34 -8.79
C LEU A 145 -15.81 -10.61 -8.29
N SER A 146 -15.87 -11.70 -9.07
CA SER A 146 -15.23 -12.97 -8.68
C SER A 146 -13.69 -12.93 -8.77
N ARG A 147 -13.12 -12.12 -9.68
CA ARG A 147 -11.67 -12.01 -9.86
C ARG A 147 -10.95 -11.18 -8.79
N LEU A 148 -11.67 -10.44 -7.96
CA LEU A 148 -11.08 -9.44 -7.03
C LEU A 148 -10.07 -8.51 -7.73
N ALA A 149 -10.32 -8.19 -9.00
CA ALA A 149 -9.43 -7.38 -9.81
C ALA A 149 -9.37 -5.94 -9.30
N ALA A 150 -8.17 -5.36 -9.30
CA ALA A 150 -7.98 -3.99 -8.88
C ALA A 150 -8.49 -3.02 -9.95
N ARG A 151 -9.38 -2.10 -9.56
CA ARG A 151 -9.83 -0.93 -10.34
C ARG A 151 -10.35 -1.25 -11.74
N VAL A 152 -11.32 -2.11 -11.80
CA VAL A 152 -12.13 -2.26 -12.99
C VAL A 152 -13.17 -1.14 -13.07
N VAL A 153 -13.29 -0.52 -14.22
CA VAL A 153 -14.32 0.47 -14.53
C VAL A 153 -15.30 -0.19 -15.49
N LEU A 154 -16.57 -0.23 -15.09
CA LEU A 154 -17.62 -0.76 -15.95
C LEU A 154 -18.03 0.30 -16.97
N ASP A 155 -17.94 -0.04 -18.24
CA ASP A 155 -18.39 0.79 -19.33
C ASP A 155 -19.89 0.53 -19.59
N PHE A 156 -20.72 1.56 -19.38
CA PHE A 156 -22.15 1.53 -19.62
C PHE A 156 -22.53 1.92 -21.06
N ALA A 157 -21.58 2.48 -21.83
CA ALA A 157 -21.82 2.88 -23.21
C ALA A 157 -21.61 1.73 -24.21
N GLY A 158 -20.93 0.67 -23.82
CA GLY A 158 -20.77 -0.54 -24.61
C GLY A 158 -22.10 -1.30 -24.67
N LYS A 159 -22.79 -1.23 -25.81
CA LYS A 159 -23.94 -2.07 -26.14
C LYS A 159 -23.49 -3.47 -26.51
#